data_72fda73187023c05bc209dad5b2d4c97
#
_entry.id   72fda73187023c05bc209dad5b2d4c97
#
_cell.length_a   1.000
_cell.length_b   1.000
_cell.length_c   1.000
_cell.angle_alpha   90.00
_cell.angle_beta   90.00
_cell.angle_gamma   90.00
#
_symmetry.space_group_name_H-M   'P 1'
#
loop_
_entity.id
_entity.type
_entity.pdbx_description
1 polymer ?
#
loop_
_entity_poly.entity_id
_entity_poly.type
_entity_poly.pdbx_seq_one_letter_code
_entity_poly.pdbx_strand_id
1 'polypeptide(L)'
;MDALDVSRWQFGITTVYHFILVPLTIGLAPMVAAMQTMWVITGKDSWYRLTKFFGKLFLINFALGVATGIVQEFQFGMNWSEYSRFVGDVFGAPLALEGLVAFFLESTFLGLWIFGWSRLPKLVHLATIWLVAIGVNASAFFIIAANSWMQHPVGAIYNEETGRAELTDIWALLTNNTALAAFPHAVAGAFLTAATFVAGISGWWMVREARKKKTENERGTLPADGVTPQAALPATDSRSMFRSAARMSFIVMIVAGGALAITGDIQGKLMFEQQPMKMASAESLCDTETGASFSLLTVGTHNNCESVVHLIAIPGLTSFLAENDFGATVQGVNQLQDQYEQQFGPGNYKPNLFVTYWAFRMMIGLAAGSALLAVAGLWVTRGGRIPDQKWFSWLSLLAIPTPFLANSAGWIFTEMGRQPWVVAPNLSGVDQIRLTVDQGVSDHPVGLVVASLVTFTLLYAALGGVWFYLLRRYVIEGPLDHDAHPHVDPPESEDDEPKQLSFAY
;
A
#
# COMPACT_ATOMS: atom_id res chain seq x y z
N MET A 1 26.80 9.31 -14.19
CA MET A 1 26.16 8.20 -13.44
C MET A 1 26.96 6.94 -13.69
N ASP A 2 27.39 6.30 -12.66
CA ASP A 2 28.01 4.98 -12.72
C ASP A 2 26.95 3.85 -12.72
N ALA A 3 27.36 2.59 -12.80
CA ALA A 3 26.43 1.45 -12.82
C ALA A 3 25.63 1.34 -11.53
N LEU A 4 26.20 1.71 -10.39
CA LEU A 4 25.54 1.72 -9.09
C LEU A 4 24.37 2.71 -9.07
N ASP A 5 24.61 3.94 -9.49
CA ASP A 5 23.57 4.98 -9.55
C ASP A 5 22.38 4.55 -10.44
N VAL A 6 22.70 4.01 -11.62
CA VAL A 6 21.67 3.57 -12.57
C VAL A 6 20.87 2.38 -12.00
N SER A 7 21.52 1.42 -11.34
CA SER A 7 20.85 0.28 -10.68
C SER A 7 19.94 0.73 -9.54
N ARG A 8 20.35 1.72 -8.75
CA ARG A 8 19.54 2.33 -7.69
C ARG A 8 18.29 3.01 -8.26
N TRP A 9 18.44 3.79 -9.34
CA TRP A 9 17.30 4.42 -10.01
C TRP A 9 16.34 3.40 -10.60
N GLN A 10 16.86 2.35 -11.22
CA GLN A 10 16.03 1.28 -11.78
C GLN A 10 15.20 0.61 -10.69
N PHE A 11 15.83 0.18 -9.61
CA PHE A 11 15.14 -0.46 -8.49
C PHE A 11 14.12 0.51 -7.86
N GLY A 12 14.50 1.76 -7.63
CA GLY A 12 13.62 2.77 -7.06
C GLY A 12 12.37 3.02 -7.89
N ILE A 13 12.51 3.20 -9.22
CA ILE A 13 11.38 3.44 -10.12
C ILE A 13 10.43 2.24 -10.16
N THR A 14 10.98 1.03 -10.32
CA THR A 14 10.15 -0.17 -10.44
C THR A 14 9.46 -0.53 -9.12
N THR A 15 10.16 -0.41 -8.00
CA THR A 15 9.59 -0.68 -6.67
C THR A 15 8.51 0.32 -6.30
N VAL A 16 8.75 1.61 -6.48
CA VAL A 16 7.74 2.64 -6.17
C VAL A 16 6.50 2.46 -7.05
N TYR A 17 6.69 2.15 -8.32
CA TYR A 17 5.56 1.90 -9.21
C TYR A 17 4.76 0.65 -8.79
N HIS A 18 5.43 -0.48 -8.54
CA HIS A 18 4.76 -1.68 -8.04
C HIS A 18 4.03 -1.39 -6.73
N PHE A 19 4.63 -0.63 -5.83
CA PHE A 19 4.07 -0.26 -4.54
C PHE A 19 2.86 0.70 -4.64
N ILE A 20 2.57 1.31 -5.79
CA ILE A 20 1.29 1.99 -6.04
C ILE A 20 0.13 0.98 -6.10
N LEU A 21 0.36 -0.19 -6.72
CA LEU A 21 -0.69 -1.22 -6.92
C LEU A 21 -0.93 -2.06 -5.66
N VAL A 22 0.12 -2.37 -4.91
CA VAL A 22 0.09 -3.30 -3.77
C VAL A 22 -0.82 -2.83 -2.62
N PRO A 23 -0.71 -1.59 -2.08
CA PRO A 23 -1.60 -1.15 -1.00
C PRO A 23 -3.07 -1.12 -1.41
N LEU A 24 -3.36 -0.78 -2.67
CA LEU A 24 -4.73 -0.82 -3.17
C LEU A 24 -5.28 -2.25 -3.19
N THR A 25 -4.48 -3.24 -3.62
CA THR A 25 -4.87 -4.65 -3.61
C THR A 25 -5.13 -5.16 -2.20
N ILE A 26 -4.18 -4.93 -1.27
CA ILE A 26 -4.25 -5.38 0.13
C ILE A 26 -5.50 -4.84 0.83
N GLY A 27 -5.81 -3.57 0.65
CA GLY A 27 -6.95 -2.94 1.32
C GLY A 27 -8.28 -3.18 0.59
N LEU A 28 -8.29 -3.26 -0.75
CA LEU A 28 -9.53 -3.36 -1.52
C LEU A 28 -10.14 -4.78 -1.47
N ALA A 29 -9.34 -5.83 -1.41
CA ALA A 29 -9.83 -7.20 -1.27
C ALA A 29 -10.75 -7.39 -0.04
N PRO A 30 -10.32 -7.05 1.20
CA PRO A 30 -11.20 -7.14 2.37
C PRO A 30 -12.38 -6.14 2.32
N MET A 31 -12.24 -4.97 1.68
CA MET A 31 -13.37 -4.06 1.50
C MET A 31 -14.43 -4.61 0.57
N VAL A 32 -14.06 -5.27 -0.54
CA VAL A 32 -14.98 -5.98 -1.43
C VAL A 32 -15.63 -7.15 -0.70
N ALA A 33 -14.86 -7.91 0.08
CA ALA A 33 -15.38 -8.98 0.93
C ALA A 33 -16.42 -8.45 1.95
N ALA A 34 -16.15 -7.30 2.57
CA ALA A 34 -17.11 -6.64 3.46
C ALA A 34 -18.38 -6.17 2.75
N MET A 35 -18.26 -5.62 1.54
CA MET A 35 -19.45 -5.26 0.72
C MET A 35 -20.26 -6.50 0.38
N GLN A 36 -19.63 -7.62 0.01
CA GLN A 36 -20.32 -8.88 -0.26
C GLN A 36 -20.95 -9.46 1.01
N THR A 37 -20.30 -9.34 2.15
CA THR A 37 -20.86 -9.72 3.46
C THR A 37 -22.15 -8.94 3.75
N MET A 38 -22.12 -7.63 3.52
CA MET A 38 -23.29 -6.78 3.68
C MET A 38 -24.45 -7.18 2.74
N TRP A 39 -24.12 -7.59 1.50
CA TRP A 39 -25.12 -8.13 0.60
C TRP A 39 -25.73 -9.44 1.13
N VAL A 40 -24.90 -10.40 1.54
CA VAL A 40 -25.37 -11.71 2.04
C VAL A 40 -26.23 -11.56 3.28
N ILE A 41 -25.88 -10.68 4.21
CA ILE A 41 -26.62 -10.47 5.47
C ILE A 41 -27.91 -9.67 5.24
N THR A 42 -27.86 -8.61 4.41
CA THR A 42 -28.99 -7.67 4.28
C THR A 42 -29.90 -7.98 3.11
N GLY A 43 -29.46 -8.79 2.14
CA GLY A 43 -30.17 -9.05 0.88
C GLY A 43 -30.34 -7.84 -0.03
N LYS A 44 -29.73 -6.67 0.30
CA LYS A 44 -29.92 -5.43 -0.46
C LYS A 44 -29.11 -5.46 -1.77
N ASP A 45 -29.79 -5.25 -2.90
CA ASP A 45 -29.21 -5.17 -4.24
C ASP A 45 -28.10 -4.11 -4.34
N SER A 46 -28.22 -3.01 -3.62
CA SER A 46 -27.17 -1.97 -3.58
C SER A 46 -25.79 -2.49 -3.19
N TRP A 47 -25.70 -3.41 -2.23
CA TRP A 47 -24.45 -4.01 -1.82
C TRP A 47 -23.91 -5.02 -2.83
N TYR A 48 -24.81 -5.76 -3.51
CA TYR A 48 -24.43 -6.64 -4.63
C TYR A 48 -23.79 -5.85 -5.76
N ARG A 49 -24.44 -4.76 -6.21
CA ARG A 49 -23.92 -3.89 -7.28
C ARG A 49 -22.61 -3.23 -6.91
N LEU A 50 -22.42 -2.79 -5.65
CA LEU A 50 -21.15 -2.27 -5.16
C LEU A 50 -20.06 -3.35 -5.16
N THR A 51 -20.37 -4.57 -4.74
CA THR A 51 -19.44 -5.70 -4.77
C THR A 51 -18.95 -6.00 -6.18
N LYS A 52 -19.86 -6.06 -7.15
CA LYS A 52 -19.51 -6.27 -8.57
C LYS A 52 -18.67 -5.12 -9.12
N PHE A 53 -19.07 -3.89 -8.84
CA PHE A 53 -18.39 -2.70 -9.34
C PHE A 53 -16.96 -2.57 -8.77
N PHE A 54 -16.80 -2.57 -7.47
CA PHE A 54 -15.49 -2.46 -6.84
C PHE A 54 -14.67 -3.74 -6.99
N GLY A 55 -15.33 -4.89 -7.10
CA GLY A 55 -14.68 -6.15 -7.44
C GLY A 55 -14.02 -6.14 -8.81
N LYS A 56 -14.67 -5.55 -9.82
CA LYS A 56 -14.05 -5.36 -11.15
C LYS A 56 -12.81 -4.46 -11.07
N LEU A 57 -12.87 -3.36 -10.32
CA LEU A 57 -11.71 -2.48 -10.13
C LEU A 57 -10.58 -3.18 -9.36
N PHE A 58 -10.92 -4.01 -8.36
CA PHE A 58 -9.98 -4.86 -7.65
C PHE A 58 -9.27 -5.84 -8.61
N LEU A 59 -10.01 -6.54 -9.48
CA LEU A 59 -9.43 -7.50 -10.44
C LEU A 59 -8.44 -6.83 -11.41
N ILE A 60 -8.76 -5.64 -11.91
CA ILE A 60 -7.85 -4.87 -12.77
C ILE A 60 -6.56 -4.55 -12.03
N ASN A 61 -6.68 -4.06 -10.80
CA ASN A 61 -5.53 -3.68 -9.99
C ASN A 61 -4.69 -4.92 -9.62
N PHE A 62 -5.33 -6.01 -9.21
CA PHE A 62 -4.69 -7.27 -8.86
C PHE A 62 -3.87 -7.84 -10.03
N ALA A 63 -4.48 -7.95 -11.22
CA ALA A 63 -3.81 -8.51 -12.39
C ALA A 63 -2.54 -7.72 -12.77
N LEU A 64 -2.60 -6.39 -12.71
CA LEU A 64 -1.43 -5.55 -13.00
C LEU A 64 -0.43 -5.54 -11.84
N GLY A 65 -0.89 -5.69 -10.61
CA GLY A 65 -0.04 -5.89 -9.44
C GLY A 65 0.81 -7.14 -9.57
N VAL A 66 0.21 -8.27 -9.93
CA VAL A 66 0.94 -9.54 -10.18
C VAL A 66 1.96 -9.38 -11.32
N ALA A 67 1.56 -8.78 -12.44
CA ALA A 67 2.47 -8.59 -13.58
C ALA A 67 3.70 -7.74 -13.20
N THR A 68 3.51 -6.68 -12.42
CA THR A 68 4.61 -5.82 -11.97
C THR A 68 5.44 -6.46 -10.87
N GLY A 69 4.86 -7.32 -10.01
CA GLY A 69 5.56 -8.08 -9.00
C GLY A 69 6.56 -9.07 -9.61
N ILE A 70 6.13 -9.82 -10.61
CA ILE A 70 7.01 -10.76 -11.33
C ILE A 70 8.24 -10.03 -11.91
N VAL A 71 8.03 -8.86 -12.52
CA VAL A 71 9.16 -8.05 -13.05
C VAL A 71 10.08 -7.59 -11.91
N GLN A 72 9.55 -7.27 -10.74
CA GLN A 72 10.33 -6.87 -9.58
C GLN A 72 11.26 -8.00 -9.10
N GLU A 73 10.79 -9.24 -9.08
CA GLU A 73 11.62 -10.39 -8.70
C GLU A 73 12.76 -10.65 -9.68
N PHE A 74 12.55 -10.48 -10.97
CA PHE A 74 13.62 -10.64 -11.96
C PHE A 74 14.82 -9.72 -11.72
N GLN A 75 14.62 -8.55 -11.11
CA GLN A 75 15.71 -7.60 -10.85
C GLN A 75 16.73 -8.13 -9.84
N PHE A 76 16.31 -8.98 -8.90
CA PHE A 76 17.20 -9.61 -7.93
C PHE A 76 18.23 -10.51 -8.62
N GLY A 77 17.87 -11.21 -9.68
CA GLY A 77 18.79 -12.03 -10.47
C GLY A 77 19.56 -11.26 -11.56
N MET A 78 19.20 -10.01 -11.84
CA MET A 78 19.83 -9.16 -12.87
C MET A 78 20.84 -8.21 -12.26
N ASN A 79 20.39 -7.01 -11.85
CA ASN A 79 21.27 -5.95 -11.41
C ASN A 79 21.65 -6.03 -9.92
N TRP A 80 21.05 -6.95 -9.16
CA TRP A 80 21.27 -7.15 -7.73
C TRP A 80 21.70 -8.59 -7.40
N SER A 81 22.46 -9.23 -8.27
CA SER A 81 22.86 -10.64 -8.12
C SER A 81 23.76 -10.88 -6.90
N GLU A 82 24.64 -9.94 -6.54
CA GLU A 82 25.49 -10.08 -5.37
C GLU A 82 24.68 -9.99 -4.07
N TYR A 83 23.67 -9.10 -4.02
CA TYR A 83 22.70 -9.09 -2.95
C TYR A 83 21.95 -10.44 -2.87
N SER A 84 21.43 -10.93 -4.00
CA SER A 84 20.70 -12.21 -4.05
C SER A 84 21.57 -13.38 -3.63
N ARG A 85 22.86 -13.35 -3.97
CA ARG A 85 23.83 -14.36 -3.53
C ARG A 85 24.06 -14.29 -2.02
N PHE A 86 24.16 -13.11 -1.45
CA PHE A 86 24.40 -12.91 -0.02
C PHE A 86 23.21 -13.35 0.85
N VAL A 87 21.99 -12.99 0.48
CA VAL A 87 20.77 -13.23 1.29
C VAL A 87 19.93 -14.41 0.81
N GLY A 88 20.32 -15.11 -0.25
CA GLY A 88 19.48 -16.07 -0.97
C GLY A 88 18.89 -17.18 -0.12
N ASP A 89 19.61 -17.68 0.86
CA ASP A 89 19.13 -18.71 1.77
C ASP A 89 18.06 -18.16 2.74
N VAL A 90 18.30 -16.97 3.26
CA VAL A 90 17.40 -16.32 4.20
C VAL A 90 16.14 -15.77 3.50
N PHE A 91 16.32 -15.14 2.34
CA PHE A 91 15.23 -14.51 1.59
C PHE A 91 14.36 -15.52 0.85
N GLY A 92 14.95 -16.63 0.43
CA GLY A 92 14.26 -17.70 -0.30
C GLY A 92 13.14 -18.35 0.49
N ALA A 93 13.29 -18.50 1.81
CA ALA A 93 12.29 -19.14 2.65
C ALA A 93 10.94 -18.37 2.71
N PRO A 94 10.88 -17.06 3.05
CA PRO A 94 9.64 -16.30 3.03
C PRO A 94 9.07 -16.13 1.60
N LEU A 95 9.89 -15.98 0.56
CA LEU A 95 9.41 -15.93 -0.82
C LEU A 95 8.79 -17.25 -1.28
N ALA A 96 9.38 -18.40 -0.88
CA ALA A 96 8.79 -19.70 -1.16
C ALA A 96 7.43 -19.89 -0.45
N LEU A 97 7.30 -19.46 0.80
CA LEU A 97 6.04 -19.47 1.53
C LEU A 97 5.00 -18.53 0.90
N GLU A 98 5.44 -17.36 0.46
CA GLU A 98 4.58 -16.43 -0.27
C GLU A 98 4.02 -17.07 -1.55
N GLY A 99 4.88 -17.64 -2.40
CA GLY A 99 4.46 -18.27 -3.64
C GLY A 99 3.60 -19.52 -3.43
N LEU A 100 4.01 -20.44 -2.53
CA LEU A 100 3.35 -21.73 -2.34
C LEU A 100 2.08 -21.64 -1.49
N VAL A 101 2.00 -20.73 -0.53
CA VAL A 101 0.85 -20.63 0.38
C VAL A 101 -0.03 -19.45 0.00
N ALA A 102 0.51 -18.24 0.02
CA ALA A 102 -0.28 -17.04 -0.16
C ALA A 102 -0.78 -16.88 -1.60
N PHE A 103 0.11 -16.88 -2.59
CA PHE A 103 -0.26 -16.69 -3.99
C PHE A 103 -1.11 -17.83 -4.55
N PHE A 104 -0.85 -19.08 -4.13
CA PHE A 104 -1.70 -20.22 -4.51
C PHE A 104 -3.11 -20.07 -3.93
N LEU A 105 -3.22 -19.64 -2.67
CA LEU A 105 -4.51 -19.33 -2.04
C LEU A 105 -5.24 -18.22 -2.79
N GLU A 106 -4.55 -17.11 -3.08
CA GLU A 106 -5.11 -15.98 -3.81
C GLU A 106 -5.65 -16.40 -5.18
N SER A 107 -4.80 -16.99 -6.01
CA SER A 107 -5.14 -17.32 -7.39
C SER A 107 -6.26 -18.34 -7.50
N THR A 108 -6.25 -19.37 -6.64
CA THR A 108 -7.27 -20.42 -6.61
C THR A 108 -8.63 -19.87 -6.21
N PHE A 109 -8.69 -19.13 -5.09
CA PHE A 109 -9.96 -18.61 -4.59
C PHE A 109 -10.44 -17.39 -5.38
N LEU A 110 -9.55 -16.64 -6.00
CA LEU A 110 -9.93 -15.59 -6.94
C LEU A 110 -10.62 -16.17 -8.18
N GLY A 111 -10.09 -17.26 -8.74
CA GLY A 111 -10.74 -17.99 -9.83
C GLY A 111 -12.12 -18.48 -9.43
N LEU A 112 -12.26 -19.08 -8.24
CA LEU A 112 -13.56 -19.52 -7.71
C LEU A 112 -14.52 -18.33 -7.48
N TRP A 113 -14.03 -17.19 -7.03
CA TRP A 113 -14.84 -15.99 -6.84
C TRP A 113 -15.33 -15.41 -8.17
N ILE A 114 -14.47 -15.34 -9.19
CA ILE A 114 -14.82 -14.81 -10.51
C ILE A 114 -15.89 -15.68 -11.19
N PHE A 115 -15.69 -17.01 -11.21
CA PHE A 115 -16.54 -17.94 -11.95
C PHE A 115 -17.67 -18.56 -11.12
N GLY A 116 -17.72 -18.28 -9.81
CA GLY A 116 -18.62 -18.91 -8.86
C GLY A 116 -19.97 -18.22 -8.67
N TRP A 117 -20.20 -17.03 -9.24
CA TRP A 117 -21.41 -16.22 -8.97
C TRP A 117 -22.74 -16.96 -9.19
N SER A 118 -22.84 -17.77 -10.23
CA SER A 118 -24.04 -18.55 -10.56
C SER A 118 -23.93 -20.04 -10.17
N ARG A 119 -22.79 -20.48 -9.65
CA ARG A 119 -22.50 -21.90 -9.41
C ARG A 119 -22.32 -22.26 -7.93
N LEU A 120 -21.91 -21.31 -7.11
CA LEU A 120 -21.64 -21.53 -5.70
C LEU A 120 -22.77 -21.00 -4.81
N PRO A 121 -23.14 -21.70 -3.73
CA PRO A 121 -24.01 -21.15 -2.70
C PRO A 121 -23.45 -19.85 -2.16
N LYS A 122 -24.33 -18.87 -1.83
CA LYS A 122 -23.94 -17.51 -1.42
C LYS A 122 -22.88 -17.45 -0.32
N LEU A 123 -22.96 -18.32 0.69
CA LEU A 123 -21.99 -18.36 1.79
C LEU A 123 -20.65 -18.91 1.35
N VAL A 124 -20.64 -19.95 0.50
CA VAL A 124 -19.40 -20.51 -0.05
C VAL A 124 -18.72 -19.48 -0.95
N HIS A 125 -19.49 -18.82 -1.81
CA HIS A 125 -18.99 -17.74 -2.66
C HIS A 125 -18.45 -16.55 -1.84
N LEU A 126 -19.07 -16.19 -0.73
CA LEU A 126 -18.55 -15.20 0.21
C LEU A 126 -17.23 -15.66 0.83
N ALA A 127 -17.12 -16.92 1.21
CA ALA A 127 -15.88 -17.46 1.77
C ALA A 127 -14.71 -17.35 0.79
N THR A 128 -14.94 -17.50 -0.53
CA THR A 128 -13.85 -17.39 -1.52
C THR A 128 -13.20 -16.02 -1.52
N ILE A 129 -13.95 -14.91 -1.48
CA ILE A 129 -13.35 -13.57 -1.45
C ILE A 129 -12.67 -13.26 -0.11
N TRP A 130 -13.16 -13.80 1.01
CA TRP A 130 -12.45 -13.70 2.29
C TRP A 130 -11.13 -14.48 2.28
N LEU A 131 -11.07 -15.65 1.63
CA LEU A 131 -9.83 -16.39 1.46
C LEU A 131 -8.84 -15.65 0.54
N VAL A 132 -9.33 -15.00 -0.52
CA VAL A 132 -8.49 -14.06 -1.32
C VAL A 132 -7.94 -12.95 -0.44
N ALA A 133 -8.78 -12.29 0.37
CA ALA A 133 -8.34 -11.21 1.25
C ALA A 133 -7.30 -11.67 2.29
N ILE A 134 -7.43 -12.90 2.82
CA ILE A 134 -6.44 -13.50 3.71
C ILE A 134 -5.15 -13.79 2.96
N GLY A 135 -5.22 -14.38 1.76
CA GLY A 135 -4.06 -14.66 0.91
C GLY A 135 -3.24 -13.41 0.62
N VAL A 136 -3.90 -12.34 0.13
CA VAL A 136 -3.26 -11.04 -0.17
C VAL A 136 -2.54 -10.45 1.06
N ASN A 137 -3.14 -10.55 2.24
CA ASN A 137 -2.50 -10.08 3.47
C ASN A 137 -1.38 -11.01 3.93
N ALA A 138 -1.49 -12.32 3.72
CA ALA A 138 -0.41 -13.27 3.99
C ALA A 138 0.80 -13.05 3.06
N SER A 139 0.57 -12.80 1.77
CA SER A 139 1.61 -12.40 0.82
C SER A 139 2.36 -11.16 1.31
N ALA A 140 1.63 -10.11 1.68
CA ALA A 140 2.22 -8.91 2.24
C ALA A 140 3.06 -9.19 3.50
N PHE A 141 2.61 -10.10 4.37
CA PHE A 141 3.35 -10.48 5.57
C PHE A 141 4.71 -11.11 5.23
N PHE A 142 4.75 -12.07 4.32
CA PHE A 142 6.01 -12.76 3.96
C PHE A 142 7.02 -11.80 3.33
N ILE A 143 6.57 -10.90 2.44
CA ILE A 143 7.45 -9.89 1.83
C ILE A 143 7.95 -8.89 2.88
N ILE A 144 7.09 -8.44 3.80
CA ILE A 144 7.50 -7.53 4.88
C ILE A 144 8.45 -8.23 5.84
N ALA A 145 8.27 -9.52 6.14
CA ALA A 145 9.19 -10.29 6.97
C ALA A 145 10.59 -10.35 6.35
N ALA A 146 10.68 -10.60 5.03
CA ALA A 146 11.94 -10.57 4.30
C ALA A 146 12.59 -9.17 4.31
N ASN A 147 11.82 -8.11 4.04
CA ASN A 147 12.32 -6.72 4.12
C ASN A 147 12.77 -6.33 5.53
N SER A 148 12.01 -6.76 6.54
CA SER A 148 12.32 -6.48 7.95
C SER A 148 13.61 -7.17 8.40
N TRP A 149 13.92 -8.33 7.86
CA TRP A 149 15.21 -8.97 8.10
C TRP A 149 16.38 -8.14 7.58
N MET A 150 16.25 -7.51 6.41
CA MET A 150 17.28 -6.58 5.92
C MET A 150 17.46 -5.36 6.82
N GLN A 151 16.44 -4.99 7.57
CA GLN A 151 16.47 -3.87 8.52
C GLN A 151 17.08 -4.26 9.86
N HIS A 152 16.84 -5.51 10.30
CA HIS A 152 17.30 -6.07 11.57
C HIS A 152 17.51 -7.58 11.41
N PRO A 153 18.71 -8.02 10.96
CA PRO A 153 19.02 -9.43 10.74
C PRO A 153 18.96 -10.26 12.02
N VAL A 154 18.12 -11.29 12.03
CA VAL A 154 17.96 -12.26 13.12
C VAL A 154 17.78 -13.67 12.56
N GLY A 155 18.07 -14.71 13.33
CA GLY A 155 17.87 -16.11 12.93
C GLY A 155 18.75 -16.58 11.79
N ALA A 156 19.91 -15.95 11.59
CA ALA A 156 20.87 -16.32 10.57
C ALA A 156 22.30 -16.29 11.13
N ILE A 157 23.17 -17.03 10.50
CA ILE A 157 24.64 -17.03 10.75
C ILE A 157 25.35 -16.57 9.49
N TYR A 158 26.57 -16.07 9.67
CA TYR A 158 27.45 -15.79 8.55
C TYR A 158 28.37 -16.99 8.29
N ASN A 159 28.30 -17.53 7.08
CA ASN A 159 29.18 -18.61 6.66
C ASN A 159 30.42 -18.00 5.96
N GLU A 160 31.60 -18.11 6.60
CA GLU A 160 32.84 -17.56 6.09
C GLU A 160 33.35 -18.25 4.81
N GLU A 161 33.03 -19.53 4.61
CA GLU A 161 33.46 -20.28 3.42
C GLU A 161 32.70 -19.83 2.17
N THR A 162 31.42 -19.55 2.31
CA THR A 162 30.52 -19.14 1.19
C THR A 162 30.38 -17.62 1.07
N GLY A 163 30.71 -16.86 2.12
CA GLY A 163 30.52 -15.42 2.20
C GLY A 163 29.04 -15.02 2.20
N ARG A 164 28.15 -15.84 2.81
CA ARG A 164 26.69 -15.67 2.77
C ARG A 164 26.06 -15.67 4.15
N ALA A 165 24.91 -15.04 4.26
CA ALA A 165 24.02 -15.24 5.38
C ALA A 165 23.20 -16.53 5.16
N GLU A 166 23.23 -17.44 6.13
CA GLU A 166 22.52 -18.71 6.10
C GLU A 166 21.43 -18.74 7.18
N LEU A 167 20.23 -19.16 6.82
CA LEU A 167 19.07 -19.21 7.72
C LEU A 167 19.23 -20.37 8.71
N THR A 168 19.15 -20.05 9.99
CA THR A 168 19.18 -21.06 11.07
C THR A 168 17.88 -21.20 11.81
N ASP A 169 17.07 -20.13 11.83
CA ASP A 169 15.76 -20.11 12.51
C ASP A 169 14.75 -19.27 11.74
N ILE A 170 13.85 -19.99 11.03
CA ILE A 170 12.77 -19.35 10.25
C ILE A 170 11.75 -18.64 11.17
N TRP A 171 11.55 -19.14 12.39
CA TRP A 171 10.60 -18.51 13.30
C TRP A 171 11.14 -17.18 13.82
N ALA A 172 12.44 -17.10 14.12
CA ALA A 172 13.07 -15.84 14.46
C ALA A 172 12.95 -14.81 13.31
N LEU A 173 13.05 -15.25 12.05
CA LEU A 173 12.83 -14.39 10.88
C LEU A 173 11.38 -13.92 10.80
N LEU A 174 10.40 -14.83 10.85
CA LEU A 174 8.98 -14.52 10.69
C LEU A 174 8.40 -13.74 11.90
N THR A 175 8.94 -13.95 13.10
CA THR A 175 8.52 -13.22 14.30
C THR A 175 9.48 -12.08 14.69
N ASN A 176 10.32 -11.63 13.74
CA ASN A 176 11.16 -10.47 13.89
C ASN A 176 10.29 -9.27 14.37
N ASN A 177 10.71 -8.60 15.44
CA ASN A 177 9.99 -7.48 16.00
C ASN A 177 9.78 -6.34 15.00
N THR A 178 10.74 -6.13 14.11
CA THR A 178 10.61 -5.18 12.98
C THR A 178 9.47 -5.59 12.03
N ALA A 179 9.34 -6.89 11.71
CA ALA A 179 8.25 -7.39 10.87
C ALA A 179 6.89 -7.24 11.56
N LEU A 180 6.82 -7.59 12.85
CA LEU A 180 5.60 -7.50 13.65
C LEU A 180 5.13 -6.04 13.86
N ALA A 181 6.05 -5.08 13.84
CA ALA A 181 5.72 -3.65 13.90
C ALA A 181 5.36 -3.10 12.50
N ALA A 182 6.10 -3.47 11.45
CA ALA A 182 5.93 -2.94 10.11
C ALA A 182 4.68 -3.48 9.41
N PHE A 183 4.33 -4.75 9.60
CA PHE A 183 3.18 -5.37 8.93
C PHE A 183 1.85 -4.69 9.26
N PRO A 184 1.44 -4.50 10.53
CA PRO A 184 0.19 -3.81 10.84
C PRO A 184 0.19 -2.36 10.38
N HIS A 185 1.35 -1.68 10.38
CA HIS A 185 1.48 -0.33 9.85
C HIS A 185 1.23 -0.29 8.33
N ALA A 186 1.86 -1.18 7.57
CA ALA A 186 1.68 -1.27 6.12
C ALA A 186 0.23 -1.65 5.75
N VAL A 187 -0.39 -2.60 6.47
CA VAL A 187 -1.80 -2.97 6.28
C VAL A 187 -2.73 -1.81 6.58
N ALA A 188 -2.51 -1.05 7.65
CA ALA A 188 -3.28 0.15 7.94
C ALA A 188 -3.16 1.21 6.83
N GLY A 189 -1.95 1.41 6.27
CA GLY A 189 -1.72 2.26 5.10
C GLY A 189 -2.47 1.77 3.86
N ALA A 190 -2.52 0.46 3.64
CA ALA A 190 -3.26 -0.15 2.55
C ALA A 190 -4.79 0.03 2.71
N PHE A 191 -5.34 -0.13 3.92
CA PHE A 191 -6.74 0.17 4.19
C PHE A 191 -7.07 1.65 3.99
N LEU A 192 -6.19 2.56 4.41
CA LEU A 192 -6.35 4.00 4.16
C LEU A 192 -6.43 4.27 2.65
N THR A 193 -5.55 3.63 1.86
CA THR A 193 -5.50 3.77 0.40
C THR A 193 -6.78 3.27 -0.26
N ALA A 194 -7.18 2.04 0.02
CA ALA A 194 -8.37 1.45 -0.57
C ALA A 194 -9.67 2.19 -0.15
N ALA A 195 -9.76 2.57 1.12
CA ALA A 195 -10.91 3.31 1.61
C ALA A 195 -11.00 4.71 0.99
N THR A 196 -9.87 5.42 0.81
CA THR A 196 -9.86 6.71 0.11
C THR A 196 -10.21 6.56 -1.37
N PHE A 197 -9.75 5.50 -2.03
CA PHE A 197 -10.12 5.17 -3.39
C PHE A 197 -11.64 4.94 -3.53
N VAL A 198 -12.23 4.10 -2.69
CA VAL A 198 -13.69 3.84 -2.68
C VAL A 198 -14.46 5.10 -2.32
N ALA A 199 -14.03 5.87 -1.32
CA ALA A 199 -14.67 7.12 -0.91
C ALA A 199 -14.64 8.17 -2.01
N GLY A 200 -13.49 8.30 -2.69
CA GLY A 200 -13.30 9.25 -3.78
C GLY A 200 -14.23 9.00 -4.97
N ILE A 201 -14.25 7.76 -5.45
CA ILE A 201 -15.14 7.33 -6.54
C ILE A 201 -16.61 7.48 -6.13
N SER A 202 -16.96 7.04 -4.92
CA SER A 202 -18.34 7.13 -4.42
C SER A 202 -18.78 8.58 -4.23
N GLY A 203 -17.90 9.47 -3.77
CA GLY A 203 -18.16 10.91 -3.65
C GLY A 203 -18.45 11.58 -5.00
N TRP A 204 -17.65 11.23 -6.00
CA TRP A 204 -17.85 11.70 -7.36
C TRP A 204 -19.20 11.24 -7.94
N TRP A 205 -19.54 9.96 -7.78
CA TRP A 205 -20.81 9.40 -8.23
C TRP A 205 -22.03 10.01 -7.50
N MET A 206 -21.95 10.21 -6.18
CA MET A 206 -23.01 10.87 -5.42
C MET A 206 -23.37 12.24 -6.00
N VAL A 207 -22.35 13.07 -6.26
CA VAL A 207 -22.57 14.42 -6.81
C VAL A 207 -23.10 14.36 -8.24
N ARG A 208 -22.55 13.47 -9.08
CA ARG A 208 -22.99 13.26 -10.46
C ARG A 208 -24.47 12.92 -10.53
N GLU A 209 -24.91 11.93 -9.77
CA GLU A 209 -26.32 11.50 -9.74
C GLU A 209 -27.25 12.51 -9.08
N ALA A 210 -26.81 13.21 -8.02
CA ALA A 210 -27.58 14.28 -7.40
C ALA A 210 -27.87 15.43 -8.38
N ARG A 211 -26.87 15.82 -9.16
CA ARG A 211 -27.00 16.87 -10.16
C ARG A 211 -27.84 16.45 -11.36
N LYS A 212 -27.71 15.21 -11.84
CA LYS A 212 -28.52 14.66 -12.90
C LYS A 212 -30.01 14.75 -12.54
N LYS A 213 -30.40 14.26 -11.36
CA LYS A 213 -31.75 14.31 -10.88
C LYS A 213 -32.30 15.74 -10.70
N LYS A 214 -31.43 16.66 -10.24
CA LYS A 214 -31.82 18.08 -10.13
C LYS A 214 -32.14 18.68 -11.50
N THR A 215 -31.32 18.42 -12.52
CA THR A 215 -31.57 18.90 -13.88
C THR A 215 -32.83 18.29 -14.52
N GLU A 216 -33.11 17.01 -14.27
CA GLU A 216 -34.30 16.32 -14.74
C GLU A 216 -35.56 16.94 -14.10
N ASN A 217 -35.55 17.22 -12.80
CA ASN A 217 -36.64 17.88 -12.11
C ASN A 217 -36.87 19.33 -12.63
N GLU A 218 -35.81 20.08 -12.90
CA GLU A 218 -35.89 21.46 -13.42
C GLU A 218 -36.42 21.50 -14.86
N ARG A 219 -36.20 20.46 -15.66
CA ARG A 219 -36.69 20.38 -17.06
C ARG A 219 -38.16 19.93 -17.17
N GLY A 220 -38.78 19.56 -16.06
CA GLY A 220 -40.20 19.17 -16.07
C GLY A 220 -40.49 17.90 -16.89
N THR A 221 -39.52 17.08 -17.16
CA THR A 221 -39.66 15.79 -17.87
C THR A 221 -40.24 14.73 -16.90
N LEU A 222 -41.41 15.00 -16.35
CA LEU A 222 -42.32 13.93 -15.96
C LEU A 222 -42.93 13.40 -17.29
N PRO A 223 -43.08 12.07 -17.48
CA PRO A 223 -43.81 11.55 -18.62
C PRO A 223 -45.22 12.13 -18.60
N ALA A 224 -45.57 12.86 -19.62
CA ALA A 224 -46.87 13.54 -19.75
C ALA A 224 -48.02 12.58 -20.05
N ASP A 225 -47.77 11.30 -20.15
CA ASP A 225 -48.74 10.30 -20.46
C ASP A 225 -48.94 9.35 -19.28
N GLY A 226 -50.18 9.33 -18.74
CA GLY A 226 -50.64 8.52 -17.61
C GLY A 226 -50.56 6.99 -17.81
N VAL A 227 -49.56 6.50 -18.53
CA VAL A 227 -49.20 5.09 -18.58
C VAL A 227 -48.27 4.84 -17.39
N THR A 228 -48.82 4.38 -16.29
CA THR A 228 -48.07 3.73 -15.21
C THR A 228 -47.23 2.62 -15.86
N PRO A 229 -45.89 2.72 -15.89
CA PRO A 229 -45.07 1.58 -16.28
C PRO A 229 -45.34 0.50 -15.24
N GLN A 230 -45.80 -0.64 -15.68
CA GLN A 230 -45.96 -1.86 -14.94
C GLN A 230 -44.71 -2.06 -14.08
N ALA A 231 -44.90 -2.04 -12.76
CA ALA A 231 -43.98 -2.34 -11.67
C ALA A 231 -42.51 -2.60 -12.06
N ALA A 232 -41.80 -1.57 -12.52
CA ALA A 232 -40.37 -1.57 -12.40
C ALA A 232 -40.08 -1.51 -10.90
N LEU A 233 -39.48 -2.56 -10.37
CA LEU A 233 -38.91 -2.57 -9.02
C LEU A 233 -38.22 -1.21 -8.79
N PRO A 234 -38.41 -0.54 -7.63
CA PRO A 234 -37.89 0.78 -7.40
C PRO A 234 -36.37 0.75 -7.68
N ALA A 235 -35.97 1.45 -8.75
CA ALA A 235 -34.56 1.54 -9.12
C ALA A 235 -33.83 1.99 -7.87
N THR A 236 -32.94 1.12 -7.36
CA THR A 236 -32.16 1.40 -6.14
C THR A 236 -31.52 2.75 -6.34
N ASP A 237 -31.85 3.75 -5.52
CA ASP A 237 -31.32 5.10 -5.71
C ASP A 237 -29.77 5.04 -5.66
N SER A 238 -29.13 5.11 -6.83
CA SER A 238 -27.67 5.01 -6.97
C SER A 238 -26.94 5.97 -6.04
N ARG A 239 -27.55 7.10 -5.70
CA ARG A 239 -27.00 8.09 -4.76
C ARG A 239 -26.92 7.52 -3.34
N SER A 240 -27.96 6.81 -2.89
CA SER A 240 -27.99 6.20 -1.55
C SER A 240 -27.03 5.02 -1.46
N MET A 241 -26.87 4.29 -2.55
CA MET A 241 -25.89 3.21 -2.71
C MET A 241 -24.45 3.74 -2.53
N PHE A 242 -24.04 4.74 -3.33
CA PHE A 242 -22.70 5.33 -3.21
C PHE A 242 -22.48 6.08 -1.89
N ARG A 243 -23.53 6.66 -1.31
CA ARG A 243 -23.44 7.23 0.05
C ARG A 243 -23.11 6.14 1.08
N SER A 244 -23.69 4.96 0.97
CA SER A 244 -23.38 3.83 1.87
C SER A 244 -21.92 3.38 1.74
N ALA A 245 -21.43 3.24 0.50
CA ALA A 245 -20.03 2.92 0.23
C ALA A 245 -19.07 4.00 0.75
N ALA A 246 -19.36 5.29 0.50
CA ALA A 246 -18.55 6.40 0.99
C ALA A 246 -18.49 6.43 2.52
N ARG A 247 -19.62 6.26 3.21
CA ARG A 247 -19.65 6.26 4.69
C ARG A 247 -18.90 5.08 5.30
N MET A 248 -19.04 3.88 4.72
CA MET A 248 -18.24 2.72 5.11
C MET A 248 -16.75 3.06 4.98
N SER A 249 -16.36 3.62 3.85
CA SER A 249 -14.96 3.99 3.58
C SER A 249 -14.46 5.10 4.51
N PHE A 250 -15.23 6.13 4.81
CA PHE A 250 -14.82 7.16 5.77
C PHE A 250 -14.55 6.59 7.17
N ILE A 251 -15.36 5.60 7.60
CA ILE A 251 -15.14 4.93 8.88
C ILE A 251 -13.82 4.14 8.82
N VAL A 252 -13.60 3.38 7.74
CA VAL A 252 -12.35 2.62 7.54
C VAL A 252 -11.14 3.56 7.52
N MET A 253 -11.23 4.72 6.84
CA MET A 253 -10.15 5.72 6.80
C MET A 253 -9.80 6.26 8.20
N ILE A 254 -10.80 6.54 9.04
CA ILE A 254 -10.57 7.03 10.41
C ILE A 254 -9.92 5.94 11.27
N VAL A 255 -10.42 4.72 11.19
CA VAL A 255 -9.85 3.58 11.92
C VAL A 255 -8.42 3.30 11.46
N ALA A 256 -8.19 3.28 10.15
CA ALA A 256 -6.85 3.10 9.57
C ALA A 256 -5.90 4.25 9.96
N GLY A 257 -6.38 5.51 9.96
CA GLY A 257 -5.59 6.66 10.41
C GLY A 257 -5.19 6.56 11.88
N GLY A 258 -6.10 6.13 12.75
CA GLY A 258 -5.80 5.85 14.16
C GLY A 258 -4.80 4.70 14.33
N ALA A 259 -4.98 3.61 13.57
CA ALA A 259 -4.05 2.49 13.57
C ALA A 259 -2.66 2.90 13.09
N LEU A 260 -2.57 3.73 12.03
CA LEU A 260 -1.30 4.28 11.54
C LEU A 260 -0.57 5.12 12.61
N ALA A 261 -1.29 5.93 13.39
CA ALA A 261 -0.68 6.70 14.46
C ALA A 261 -0.09 5.79 15.55
N ILE A 262 -0.84 4.77 15.98
CA ILE A 262 -0.39 3.83 17.02
C ILE A 262 0.77 2.96 16.52
N THR A 263 0.62 2.34 15.35
CA THR A 263 1.66 1.45 14.80
C THR A 263 2.89 2.22 14.35
N GLY A 264 2.72 3.47 13.90
CA GLY A 264 3.82 4.37 13.55
C GLY A 264 4.66 4.78 14.77
N ASP A 265 4.03 5.04 15.90
CA ASP A 265 4.73 5.30 17.18
C ASP A 265 5.54 4.07 17.63
N ILE A 266 4.93 2.88 17.61
CA ILE A 266 5.61 1.63 17.95
C ILE A 266 6.81 1.38 17.03
N GLN A 267 6.61 1.52 15.72
CA GLN A 267 7.67 1.31 14.73
C GLN A 267 8.76 2.38 14.83
N GLY A 268 8.39 3.63 15.11
CA GLY A 268 9.34 4.73 15.31
C GLY A 268 10.30 4.46 16.45
N LYS A 269 9.80 4.08 17.63
CA LYS A 269 10.61 3.71 18.79
C LYS A 269 11.57 2.56 18.49
N LEU A 270 11.05 1.52 17.86
CA LEU A 270 11.88 0.38 17.44
C LEU A 270 13.00 0.78 16.47
N MET A 271 12.71 1.73 15.56
CA MET A 271 13.72 2.22 14.63
C MET A 271 14.74 3.16 15.28
N PHE A 272 14.39 3.92 16.30
CA PHE A 272 15.38 4.67 17.08
C PHE A 272 16.38 3.72 17.76
N GLU A 273 15.91 2.58 18.26
CA GLU A 273 16.77 1.55 18.87
C GLU A 273 17.63 0.80 17.83
N GLN A 274 17.02 0.31 16.75
CA GLN A 274 17.69 -0.58 15.78
C GLN A 274 18.45 0.15 14.68
N GLN A 275 17.98 1.32 14.26
CA GLN A 275 18.55 2.12 13.19
C GLN A 275 18.61 3.62 13.56
N PRO A 276 19.37 4.00 14.59
CA PRO A 276 19.42 5.38 15.09
C PRO A 276 19.82 6.38 14.01
N MET A 277 20.74 6.04 13.11
CA MET A 277 21.16 6.89 11.99
C MET A 277 19.99 7.23 11.06
N LYS A 278 19.11 6.25 10.75
CA LYS A 278 17.90 6.47 9.93
C LYS A 278 16.99 7.48 10.58
N MET A 279 16.73 7.33 11.89
CA MET A 279 15.79 8.21 12.60
C MET A 279 16.36 9.60 12.83
N ALA A 280 17.66 9.73 13.19
CA ALA A 280 18.35 11.01 13.26
C ALA A 280 18.29 11.75 11.90
N SER A 281 18.47 11.03 10.79
CA SER A 281 18.36 11.59 9.44
C SER A 281 16.92 12.00 9.08
N ALA A 282 15.91 11.23 9.52
CA ALA A 282 14.50 11.56 9.35
C ALA A 282 14.10 12.87 10.03
N GLU A 283 14.73 13.17 11.17
CA GLU A 283 14.53 14.41 11.93
C GLU A 283 15.48 15.53 11.48
N SER A 284 16.46 15.23 10.62
CA SER A 284 17.61 16.13 10.33
C SER A 284 18.29 16.61 11.61
N LEU A 285 18.36 15.73 12.60
CA LEU A 285 19.03 15.96 13.87
C LEU A 285 20.53 15.79 13.67
N CYS A 286 21.22 16.89 13.44
CA CYS A 286 22.63 16.85 13.09
C CYS A 286 23.53 16.54 14.28
N ASP A 287 23.27 17.10 15.43
CA ASP A 287 24.02 16.89 16.66
C ASP A 287 23.12 16.29 17.73
N THR A 288 23.74 15.58 18.68
CA THR A 288 23.04 14.96 19.80
C THR A 288 22.39 16.03 20.67
N GLU A 289 21.09 15.88 20.94
CA GLU A 289 20.30 16.83 21.71
C GLU A 289 19.52 16.13 22.82
N THR A 290 19.43 16.81 23.99
CA THR A 290 18.52 16.46 25.08
C THR A 290 17.24 17.26 24.91
N GLY A 291 16.09 16.60 24.91
CA GLY A 291 14.81 17.25 24.59
C GLY A 291 14.70 17.64 23.11
N ALA A 292 15.16 16.76 22.21
CA ALA A 292 15.18 16.99 20.76
C ALA A 292 13.80 17.32 20.20
N SER A 293 13.74 18.37 19.38
CA SER A 293 12.50 18.86 18.79
C SER A 293 12.10 18.10 17.55
N PHE A 294 10.79 17.84 17.38
CA PHE A 294 10.24 17.29 16.13
C PHE A 294 10.06 18.42 15.11
N SER A 295 10.83 18.38 14.05
CA SER A 295 10.78 19.41 13.03
C SER A 295 9.67 19.17 12.01
N LEU A 296 8.75 20.14 11.88
CA LEU A 296 7.72 20.13 10.84
C LEU A 296 8.24 20.72 9.53
N LEU A 297 9.15 21.69 9.61
CA LEU A 297 9.74 22.36 8.45
C LEU A 297 11.20 22.68 8.72
N THR A 298 12.08 22.11 7.89
CA THR A 298 13.53 22.30 7.96
C THR A 298 14.06 22.74 6.61
N VAL A 299 14.99 23.67 6.60
CA VAL A 299 15.78 24.08 5.42
C VAL A 299 17.24 23.66 5.57
N GLY A 300 17.97 23.54 4.46
CA GLY A 300 19.37 23.13 4.50
C GLY A 300 19.60 21.61 4.57
N THR A 301 18.57 20.79 4.44
CA THR A 301 18.67 19.31 4.49
C THR A 301 19.55 18.72 3.38
N HIS A 302 19.80 19.47 2.29
CA HIS A 302 20.67 19.05 1.17
C HIS A 302 22.17 19.17 1.47
N ASN A 303 22.56 19.82 2.58
CA ASN A 303 23.95 20.13 2.92
C ASN A 303 24.57 19.13 3.92
N ASN A 304 24.06 17.92 4.04
CA ASN A 304 24.61 16.87 4.92
C ASN A 304 24.99 17.36 6.33
N CYS A 305 24.13 18.13 6.98
CA CYS A 305 24.33 18.73 8.30
C CYS A 305 25.31 19.93 8.38
N GLU A 306 25.72 20.54 7.27
CA GLU A 306 26.56 21.73 7.33
C GLU A 306 25.80 23.00 7.73
N SER A 307 24.50 23.10 7.38
CA SER A 307 23.70 24.30 7.67
C SER A 307 22.19 23.99 7.74
N VAL A 308 21.80 23.12 8.68
CA VAL A 308 20.40 22.77 8.90
C VAL A 308 19.74 23.75 9.86
N VAL A 309 18.56 24.27 9.48
CA VAL A 309 17.76 25.19 10.30
C VAL A 309 16.32 24.71 10.39
N HIS A 310 15.84 24.44 11.59
CA HIS A 310 14.46 24.10 11.88
C HIS A 310 13.60 25.35 11.98
N LEU A 311 12.76 25.62 10.97
CA LEU A 311 11.88 26.80 10.94
C LEU A 311 10.63 26.62 11.79
N ILE A 312 10.05 25.44 11.80
CA ILE A 312 8.88 25.09 12.59
C ILE A 312 9.16 23.74 13.27
N ALA A 313 9.21 23.75 14.59
CA ALA A 313 9.50 22.54 15.37
C ALA A 313 8.64 22.50 16.65
N ILE A 314 8.34 21.28 17.11
CA ILE A 314 7.63 21.03 18.36
C ILE A 314 8.67 20.57 19.40
N PRO A 315 8.95 21.37 20.44
CA PRO A 315 10.02 21.09 21.40
C PRO A 315 9.81 19.74 22.11
N GLY A 316 10.86 18.95 22.27
CA GLY A 316 10.90 17.69 23.00
C GLY A 316 10.14 16.53 22.36
N LEU A 317 9.39 16.76 21.27
CA LEU A 317 8.52 15.71 20.73
C LEU A 317 9.32 14.57 20.08
N THR A 318 10.50 14.80 19.47
CA THR A 318 11.37 13.73 18.97
C THR A 318 11.87 12.84 20.11
N SER A 319 12.30 13.45 21.23
CA SER A 319 12.70 12.70 22.43
C SER A 319 11.54 11.86 23.00
N PHE A 320 10.34 12.42 23.04
CA PHE A 320 9.15 11.67 23.47
C PHE A 320 8.82 10.52 22.52
N LEU A 321 8.89 10.71 21.21
CA LEU A 321 8.64 9.66 20.21
C LEU A 321 9.73 8.57 20.23
N ALA A 322 10.96 8.90 20.67
CA ALA A 322 12.03 7.92 20.81
C ALA A 322 11.89 7.09 22.11
N GLU A 323 11.72 7.77 23.25
CA GLU A 323 11.91 7.17 24.59
C GLU A 323 10.70 7.34 25.54
N ASN A 324 9.57 7.90 25.09
CA ASN A 324 8.43 8.33 25.94
C ASN A 324 8.81 9.36 27.04
N ASP A 325 9.93 10.07 26.86
CA ASP A 325 10.41 11.12 27.77
C ASP A 325 10.79 12.36 26.95
N PHE A 326 10.17 13.50 27.26
CA PHE A 326 10.46 14.78 26.61
C PHE A 326 11.89 15.28 26.87
N GLY A 327 12.54 14.79 27.92
CA GLY A 327 13.91 15.11 28.30
C GLY A 327 14.96 14.08 27.86
N ALA A 328 14.57 13.03 27.13
CA ALA A 328 15.52 12.04 26.67
C ALA A 328 16.55 12.62 25.69
N THR A 329 17.74 12.03 25.67
CA THR A 329 18.82 12.43 24.76
C THR A 329 18.78 11.57 23.49
N VAL A 330 18.65 12.20 22.33
CA VAL A 330 18.64 11.55 21.02
C VAL A 330 19.95 11.84 20.31
N GLN A 331 20.62 10.78 19.81
CA GLN A 331 21.88 10.90 19.10
C GLN A 331 21.69 11.55 17.74
N GLY A 332 22.61 12.45 17.37
CA GLY A 332 22.64 13.13 16.09
C GLY A 332 23.45 12.39 15.02
N VAL A 333 23.21 12.79 13.76
CA VAL A 333 23.85 12.20 12.56
C VAL A 333 25.37 12.25 12.63
N ASN A 334 25.96 13.35 13.15
CA ASN A 334 27.41 13.52 13.20
C ASN A 334 28.06 12.52 14.19
N GLN A 335 27.50 12.42 15.40
CA GLN A 335 28.03 11.50 16.43
C GLN A 335 27.83 10.03 16.01
N LEU A 336 26.72 9.70 15.36
CA LEU A 336 26.49 8.36 14.84
C LEU A 336 27.43 8.02 13.67
N GLN A 337 27.79 8.99 12.85
CA GLN A 337 28.80 8.82 11.80
C GLN A 337 30.16 8.45 12.40
N ASP A 338 30.61 9.19 13.41
CA ASP A 338 31.87 8.92 14.10
C ASP A 338 31.88 7.52 14.76
N GLN A 339 30.76 7.11 15.37
CA GLN A 339 30.62 5.76 15.94
C GLN A 339 30.69 4.66 14.86
N TYR A 340 30.01 4.85 13.74
CA TYR A 340 30.00 3.88 12.65
C TYR A 340 31.37 3.77 11.95
N GLU A 341 32.12 4.87 11.84
CA GLU A 341 33.49 4.83 11.35
C GLU A 341 34.43 4.03 12.28
N GLN A 342 34.23 4.17 13.59
CA GLN A 342 35.00 3.40 14.56
C GLN A 342 34.65 1.91 14.54
N GLN A 343 33.38 1.58 14.34
CA GLN A 343 32.90 0.19 14.37
C GLN A 343 33.10 -0.55 13.04
N PHE A 344 32.81 0.11 11.92
CA PHE A 344 32.75 -0.52 10.61
C PHE A 344 33.91 -0.15 9.68
N GLY A 345 34.76 0.79 10.11
CA GLY A 345 35.87 1.31 9.34
C GLY A 345 35.55 2.64 8.64
N PRO A 346 36.59 3.23 7.97
CA PRO A 346 36.41 4.51 7.28
C PRO A 346 35.35 4.42 6.18
N GLY A 347 34.37 5.34 6.17
CA GLY A 347 33.31 5.38 5.17
C GLY A 347 32.25 6.44 5.48
N ASN A 348 31.38 6.72 4.52
CA ASN A 348 30.23 7.60 4.74
C ASN A 348 28.97 6.78 4.98
N TYR A 349 28.48 6.81 6.21
CA TYR A 349 27.31 6.08 6.66
C TYR A 349 26.05 6.95 6.77
N LYS A 350 26.14 8.23 6.38
CA LYS A 350 25.00 9.16 6.40
C LYS A 350 24.06 8.88 5.23
N PRO A 351 22.77 8.60 5.47
CA PRO A 351 21.77 8.56 4.39
C PRO A 351 21.61 9.96 3.76
N ASN A 352 20.92 10.00 2.62
CA ASN A 352 20.56 11.29 2.01
C ASN A 352 19.52 12.00 2.88
N LEU A 353 19.94 13.02 3.65
CA LEU A 353 19.09 13.73 4.61
C LEU A 353 17.88 14.37 3.95
N PHE A 354 18.05 14.96 2.75
CA PHE A 354 16.95 15.60 2.03
C PHE A 354 15.82 14.58 1.74
N VAL A 355 16.19 13.46 1.14
CA VAL A 355 15.21 12.42 0.78
C VAL A 355 14.57 11.84 2.03
N THR A 356 15.36 11.50 3.04
CA THR A 356 14.88 10.86 4.27
C THR A 356 13.94 11.77 5.03
N TYR A 357 14.31 13.03 5.22
CA TYR A 357 13.50 14.03 5.92
C TYR A 357 12.16 14.28 5.23
N TRP A 358 12.19 14.65 3.93
CA TRP A 358 10.97 15.04 3.22
C TRP A 358 10.06 13.84 2.95
N ALA A 359 10.60 12.65 2.68
CA ALA A 359 9.81 11.45 2.51
C ALA A 359 9.05 11.10 3.81
N PHE A 360 9.69 11.20 4.97
CA PHE A 360 9.05 10.97 6.27
C PHE A 360 7.93 11.99 6.54
N ARG A 361 8.17 13.29 6.27
CA ARG A 361 7.15 14.35 6.43
C ARG A 361 5.96 14.18 5.48
N MET A 362 6.22 13.83 4.22
CA MET A 362 5.17 13.58 3.24
C MET A 362 4.31 12.37 3.63
N MET A 363 4.91 11.29 4.10
CA MET A 363 4.19 10.11 4.59
C MET A 363 3.18 10.51 5.68
N ILE A 364 3.64 11.18 6.73
CA ILE A 364 2.80 11.56 7.88
C ILE A 364 1.73 12.57 7.44
N GLY A 365 2.13 13.64 6.74
CA GLY A 365 1.23 14.75 6.39
C GLY A 365 0.09 14.32 5.45
N LEU A 366 0.39 13.53 4.43
CA LEU A 366 -0.62 13.05 3.47
C LEU A 366 -1.56 12.02 4.11
N ALA A 367 -1.05 11.12 4.96
CA ALA A 367 -1.88 10.16 5.68
C ALA A 367 -2.83 10.85 6.68
N ALA A 368 -2.32 11.80 7.46
CA ALA A 368 -3.13 12.61 8.37
C ALA A 368 -4.18 13.43 7.63
N GLY A 369 -3.80 14.06 6.51
CA GLY A 369 -4.72 14.78 5.63
C GLY A 369 -5.87 13.90 5.14
N SER A 370 -5.58 12.67 4.71
CA SER A 370 -6.60 11.70 4.27
C SER A 370 -7.58 11.35 5.40
N ALA A 371 -7.07 11.10 6.62
CA ALA A 371 -7.91 10.78 7.77
C ALA A 371 -8.82 11.97 8.17
N LEU A 372 -8.31 13.20 8.12
CA LEU A 372 -9.09 14.41 8.38
C LEU A 372 -10.19 14.64 7.33
N LEU A 373 -9.91 14.37 6.04
CA LEU A 373 -10.92 14.42 4.99
C LEU A 373 -12.05 13.41 5.23
N ALA A 374 -11.77 12.24 5.82
CA ALA A 374 -12.78 11.27 6.18
C ALA A 374 -13.73 11.79 7.27
N VAL A 375 -13.23 12.49 8.29
CA VAL A 375 -14.05 13.14 9.32
C VAL A 375 -14.99 14.16 8.68
N ALA A 376 -14.46 15.02 7.79
CA ALA A 376 -15.26 15.99 7.05
C ALA A 376 -16.31 15.30 6.16
N GLY A 377 -15.94 14.20 5.49
CA GLY A 377 -16.84 13.38 4.66
C GLY A 377 -18.01 12.78 5.45
N LEU A 378 -17.74 12.23 6.64
CA LEU A 378 -18.79 11.75 7.55
C LEU A 378 -19.73 12.87 7.99
N TRP A 379 -19.16 14.03 8.32
CA TRP A 379 -19.96 15.20 8.71
C TRP A 379 -20.88 15.68 7.60
N VAL A 380 -20.37 15.81 6.37
CA VAL A 380 -21.14 16.27 5.21
C VAL A 380 -22.26 15.28 4.87
N THR A 381 -22.01 13.98 4.99
CA THR A 381 -22.97 12.91 4.64
C THR A 381 -23.88 12.47 5.79
N ARG A 382 -23.84 13.16 6.96
CA ARG A 382 -24.69 12.82 8.12
C ARG A 382 -26.19 13.01 7.84
N GLY A 383 -27.04 12.31 8.58
CA GLY A 383 -28.50 12.51 8.53
C GLY A 383 -29.13 12.28 7.15
N GLY A 384 -28.58 11.40 6.32
CA GLY A 384 -29.12 11.11 4.98
C GLY A 384 -28.72 12.12 3.90
N ARG A 385 -27.91 13.13 4.22
CA ARG A 385 -27.48 14.16 3.27
C ARG A 385 -26.66 13.57 2.13
N ILE A 386 -26.91 14.06 0.92
CA ILE A 386 -26.16 13.73 -0.29
C ILE A 386 -25.67 15.06 -0.87
N PRO A 387 -24.35 15.29 -0.89
CA PRO A 387 -23.78 16.51 -1.44
C PRO A 387 -24.02 16.60 -2.97
N ASP A 388 -24.32 17.79 -3.46
CA ASP A 388 -24.52 18.10 -4.89
C ASP A 388 -23.51 19.15 -5.41
N GLN A 389 -22.62 19.63 -4.55
CA GLN A 389 -21.66 20.66 -4.86
C GLN A 389 -20.48 20.11 -5.67
N LYS A 390 -20.09 20.81 -6.75
CA LYS A 390 -18.94 20.42 -7.60
C LYS A 390 -17.62 20.33 -6.83
N TRP A 391 -17.40 21.22 -5.85
CA TRP A 391 -16.17 21.21 -5.06
C TRP A 391 -15.99 19.91 -4.28
N PHE A 392 -17.11 19.33 -3.77
CA PHE A 392 -17.05 18.05 -3.05
C PHE A 392 -16.61 16.92 -3.99
N SER A 393 -17.12 16.90 -5.23
CA SER A 393 -16.71 15.95 -6.27
C SER A 393 -15.21 16.07 -6.58
N TRP A 394 -14.72 17.29 -6.78
CA TRP A 394 -13.29 17.52 -7.05
C TRP A 394 -12.42 17.13 -5.86
N LEU A 395 -12.80 17.50 -4.64
CA LEU A 395 -12.07 17.15 -3.44
C LEU A 395 -12.03 15.63 -3.24
N SER A 396 -13.15 14.92 -3.52
CA SER A 396 -13.21 13.47 -3.46
C SER A 396 -12.22 12.80 -4.41
N LEU A 397 -12.12 13.29 -5.66
CA LEU A 397 -11.17 12.76 -6.64
C LEU A 397 -9.72 13.12 -6.30
N LEU A 398 -9.45 14.35 -5.86
CA LEU A 398 -8.11 14.80 -5.47
C LEU A 398 -7.60 14.13 -4.19
N ALA A 399 -8.49 13.62 -3.35
CA ALA A 399 -8.10 12.83 -2.18
C ALA A 399 -7.54 11.45 -2.55
N ILE A 400 -7.94 10.86 -3.68
CA ILE A 400 -7.52 9.51 -4.08
C ILE A 400 -5.99 9.36 -4.09
N PRO A 401 -5.18 10.20 -4.74
CA PRO A 401 -3.73 10.02 -4.80
C PRO A 401 -3.02 10.24 -3.46
N THR A 402 -3.63 10.89 -2.46
CA THR A 402 -2.92 11.25 -1.22
C THR A 402 -2.36 10.05 -0.45
N PRO A 403 -3.09 8.96 -0.17
CA PRO A 403 -2.51 7.81 0.53
C PRO A 403 -1.57 6.98 -0.36
N PHE A 404 -1.72 7.00 -1.68
CA PHE A 404 -0.74 6.39 -2.58
C PHE A 404 0.62 7.09 -2.46
N LEU A 405 0.62 8.41 -2.48
CA LEU A 405 1.83 9.22 -2.29
C LEU A 405 2.39 9.06 -0.88
N ALA A 406 1.54 8.95 0.15
CA ALA A 406 1.97 8.71 1.52
C ALA A 406 2.70 7.36 1.64
N ASN A 407 2.13 6.28 1.11
CA ASN A 407 2.75 4.96 1.12
C ASN A 407 4.07 4.93 0.32
N SER A 408 4.09 5.55 -0.87
CA SER A 408 5.32 5.66 -1.68
C SER A 408 6.40 6.44 -0.94
N ALA A 409 6.05 7.55 -0.28
CA ALA A 409 6.97 8.33 0.53
C ALA A 409 7.50 7.51 1.73
N GLY A 410 6.61 6.75 2.41
CA GLY A 410 7.01 5.85 3.49
C GLY A 410 7.98 4.77 3.05
N TRP A 411 7.75 4.19 1.87
CA TRP A 411 8.67 3.20 1.29
C TRP A 411 10.02 3.82 0.93
N ILE A 412 10.01 4.98 0.26
CA ILE A 412 11.24 5.74 -0.05
C ILE A 412 12.00 6.06 1.24
N PHE A 413 11.31 6.50 2.30
CA PHE A 413 11.92 6.74 3.61
C PHE A 413 12.57 5.47 4.16
N THR A 414 11.87 4.34 4.12
CA THR A 414 12.37 3.06 4.63
C THR A 414 13.65 2.63 3.95
N GLU A 415 13.70 2.70 2.62
CA GLU A 415 14.84 2.22 1.82
C GLU A 415 15.99 3.22 1.77
N MET A 416 15.71 4.50 1.56
CA MET A 416 16.75 5.54 1.48
C MET A 416 17.33 5.89 2.84
N GLY A 417 16.53 5.81 3.90
CA GLY A 417 17.00 6.05 5.27
C GLY A 417 17.90 4.94 5.81
N ARG A 418 17.88 3.75 5.21
CA ARG A 418 18.78 2.65 5.57
C ARG A 418 20.16 2.77 4.90
N GLN A 419 20.28 3.49 3.80
CA GLN A 419 21.55 3.58 3.06
C GLN A 419 22.66 4.21 3.92
N PRO A 420 23.92 3.78 3.68
CA PRO A 420 24.42 2.98 2.55
C PRO A 420 24.15 1.46 2.64
N TRP A 421 23.45 1.00 3.66
CA TRP A 421 23.18 -0.42 3.85
C TRP A 421 22.04 -0.93 2.97
N VAL A 422 22.24 -2.09 2.32
CA VAL A 422 21.15 -2.93 1.80
C VAL A 422 20.68 -3.87 2.91
N VAL A 423 21.62 -4.51 3.60
CA VAL A 423 21.36 -5.25 4.84
C VAL A 423 22.02 -4.46 5.96
N ALA A 424 21.22 -3.87 6.85
CA ALA A 424 21.71 -3.09 7.97
C ALA A 424 22.40 -4.00 9.00
N PRO A 425 23.49 -3.56 9.65
CA PRO A 425 24.09 -4.32 10.72
C PRO A 425 23.12 -4.42 11.91
N ASN A 426 23.01 -5.60 12.51
CA ASN A 426 22.35 -5.76 13.78
C ASN A 426 23.34 -5.46 14.91
N LEU A 427 23.16 -4.32 15.59
CA LEU A 427 24.10 -3.84 16.62
C LEU A 427 24.22 -4.78 17.83
N SER A 428 23.25 -5.68 18.01
CA SER A 428 23.23 -6.72 19.07
C SER A 428 23.43 -8.14 18.56
N GLY A 429 23.66 -8.30 17.24
CA GLY A 429 23.71 -9.59 16.55
C GLY A 429 25.08 -9.93 15.98
N VAL A 430 25.08 -10.58 14.82
CA VAL A 430 26.30 -11.01 14.12
C VAL A 430 26.83 -9.88 13.25
N ASP A 431 27.95 -9.29 13.60
CA ASP A 431 28.55 -8.14 12.91
C ASP A 431 28.84 -8.37 11.42
N GLN A 432 29.11 -9.62 11.01
CA GLN A 432 29.41 -9.98 9.63
C GLN A 432 28.17 -9.97 8.73
N ILE A 433 26.93 -10.07 9.31
CA ILE A 433 25.70 -10.00 8.53
C ILE A 433 25.33 -8.55 8.27
N ARG A 434 26.01 -7.97 7.28
CA ARG A 434 25.75 -6.63 6.76
C ARG A 434 26.17 -6.56 5.31
N LEU A 435 25.53 -5.70 4.52
CA LEU A 435 25.83 -5.51 3.11
C LEU A 435 25.57 -4.06 2.72
N THR A 436 26.54 -3.42 2.08
CA THR A 436 26.34 -2.08 1.52
C THR A 436 25.76 -2.15 0.10
N VAL A 437 25.21 -1.03 -0.37
CA VAL A 437 24.57 -0.96 -1.70
C VAL A 437 25.54 -1.28 -2.82
N ASP A 438 26.77 -0.79 -2.74
CA ASP A 438 27.83 -1.06 -3.71
C ASP A 438 28.26 -2.53 -3.76
N GLN A 439 28.25 -3.22 -2.62
CA GLN A 439 28.52 -4.66 -2.53
C GLN A 439 27.37 -5.54 -3.05
N GLY A 440 26.14 -5.02 -3.05
CA GLY A 440 24.96 -5.78 -3.47
C GLY A 440 24.66 -5.74 -4.96
N VAL A 441 25.25 -4.80 -5.69
CA VAL A 441 25.01 -4.59 -7.12
C VAL A 441 25.87 -5.54 -7.96
N SER A 442 25.31 -6.02 -9.06
CA SER A 442 25.99 -6.85 -10.04
C SER A 442 27.08 -6.06 -10.80
N ASP A 443 28.19 -6.72 -11.11
CA ASP A 443 29.26 -6.14 -11.95
C ASP A 443 28.85 -6.18 -13.42
N HIS A 444 28.03 -5.24 -13.85
CA HIS A 444 27.58 -5.11 -15.22
C HIS A 444 28.06 -3.80 -15.87
N PRO A 445 28.35 -3.81 -17.19
CA PRO A 445 28.61 -2.58 -17.93
C PRO A 445 27.45 -1.59 -17.81
N VAL A 446 27.74 -0.30 -17.58
CA VAL A 446 26.74 0.77 -17.43
C VAL A 446 25.71 0.75 -18.56
N GLY A 447 26.14 0.49 -19.81
CA GLY A 447 25.23 0.45 -20.97
C GLY A 447 24.15 -0.63 -20.86
N LEU A 448 24.45 -1.79 -20.27
CA LEU A 448 23.47 -2.86 -20.04
C LEU A 448 22.46 -2.46 -18.97
N VAL A 449 22.94 -1.85 -17.90
CA VAL A 449 22.07 -1.37 -16.80
C VAL A 449 21.15 -0.25 -17.29
N VAL A 450 21.66 0.68 -18.11
CA VAL A 450 20.83 1.73 -18.74
C VAL A 450 19.79 1.12 -19.68
N ALA A 451 20.15 0.13 -20.48
CA ALA A 451 19.21 -0.55 -21.37
C ALA A 451 18.07 -1.22 -20.58
N SER A 452 18.40 -1.91 -19.49
CA SER A 452 17.41 -2.52 -18.61
C SER A 452 16.53 -1.47 -17.89
N LEU A 453 17.10 -0.36 -17.41
CA LEU A 453 16.34 0.76 -16.83
C LEU A 453 15.31 1.31 -17.83
N VAL A 454 15.73 1.61 -19.05
CA VAL A 454 14.84 2.14 -20.09
C VAL A 454 13.74 1.13 -20.43
N THR A 455 14.10 -0.14 -20.60
CA THR A 455 13.14 -1.21 -20.93
C THR A 455 12.08 -1.36 -19.83
N PHE A 456 12.47 -1.45 -18.57
CA PHE A 456 11.52 -1.57 -17.47
C PHE A 456 10.69 -0.30 -17.29
N THR A 457 11.29 0.88 -17.42
CA THR A 457 10.53 2.14 -17.31
C THR A 457 9.46 2.24 -18.40
N LEU A 458 9.77 1.88 -19.65
CA LEU A 458 8.79 1.87 -20.74
C LEU A 458 7.70 0.81 -20.54
N LEU A 459 8.07 -0.39 -20.10
CA LEU A 459 7.11 -1.45 -19.77
C LEU A 459 6.14 -0.99 -18.68
N TYR A 460 6.65 -0.44 -17.59
CA TYR A 460 5.81 0.04 -16.50
C TYR A 460 4.95 1.24 -16.91
N ALA A 461 5.46 2.14 -17.74
CA ALA A 461 4.68 3.24 -18.29
C ALA A 461 3.50 2.72 -19.15
N ALA A 462 3.73 1.71 -19.98
CA ALA A 462 2.68 1.07 -20.77
C ALA A 462 1.63 0.38 -19.87
N LEU A 463 2.08 -0.41 -18.89
CA LEU A 463 1.17 -1.06 -17.91
C LEU A 463 0.37 -0.03 -17.11
N GLY A 464 1.00 1.09 -16.69
CA GLY A 464 0.33 2.20 -16.02
C GLY A 464 -0.71 2.90 -16.87
N GLY A 465 -0.40 3.09 -18.15
CA GLY A 465 -1.36 3.60 -19.12
C GLY A 465 -2.58 2.70 -19.26
N VAL A 466 -2.38 1.38 -19.37
CA VAL A 466 -3.47 0.38 -19.41
C VAL A 466 -4.27 0.39 -18.10
N TRP A 467 -3.59 0.39 -16.95
CA TRP A 467 -4.23 0.44 -15.64
C TRP A 467 -5.13 1.67 -15.49
N PHE A 468 -4.59 2.85 -15.77
CA PHE A 468 -5.32 4.10 -15.68
C PHE A 468 -6.50 4.16 -16.66
N TYR A 469 -6.29 3.70 -17.92
CA TYR A 469 -7.35 3.63 -18.92
C TYR A 469 -8.50 2.72 -18.50
N LEU A 470 -8.20 1.51 -18.02
CA LEU A 470 -9.22 0.55 -17.60
C LEU A 470 -9.96 1.06 -16.36
N LEU A 471 -9.25 1.52 -15.32
CA LEU A 471 -9.90 2.08 -14.13
C LEU A 471 -10.80 3.27 -14.49
N ARG A 472 -10.29 4.23 -15.24
CA ARG A 472 -11.08 5.38 -15.70
C ARG A 472 -12.31 4.96 -16.48
N ARG A 473 -12.15 4.04 -17.42
CA ARG A 473 -13.25 3.52 -18.23
C ARG A 473 -14.36 2.95 -17.35
N TYR A 474 -14.03 1.99 -16.50
CA TYR A 474 -15.03 1.32 -15.65
C TYR A 474 -15.58 2.21 -14.54
N VAL A 475 -14.80 3.13 -14.01
CA VAL A 475 -15.31 4.14 -13.06
C VAL A 475 -16.36 5.05 -13.72
N ILE A 476 -16.13 5.47 -14.96
CA ILE A 476 -17.08 6.33 -15.70
C ILE A 476 -18.34 5.56 -16.13
N GLU A 477 -18.16 4.31 -16.56
CA GLU A 477 -19.25 3.39 -16.94
C GLU A 477 -20.18 3.14 -15.75
N GLY A 478 -19.60 2.94 -14.56
CA GLY A 478 -20.33 2.72 -13.31
C GLY A 478 -20.85 1.29 -13.14
N PRO A 479 -21.64 1.05 -12.11
CA PRO A 479 -22.28 -0.25 -11.90
C PRO A 479 -23.34 -0.50 -12.97
N LEU A 480 -23.25 -1.66 -13.62
CA LEU A 480 -24.18 -2.06 -14.69
C LEU A 480 -25.57 -2.38 -14.11
N ASP A 481 -26.62 -1.95 -14.83
CA ASP A 481 -28.01 -2.25 -14.46
C ASP A 481 -28.41 -3.71 -14.79
N HIS A 482 -27.64 -4.40 -15.62
CA HIS A 482 -27.94 -5.74 -16.13
C HIS A 482 -27.44 -6.91 -15.25
N ASP A 483 -26.75 -6.61 -14.15
CA ASP A 483 -26.44 -7.65 -13.14
C ASP A 483 -27.67 -7.91 -12.25
N ALA A 484 -28.86 -8.13 -12.88
CA ALA A 484 -29.98 -8.72 -12.15
C ALA A 484 -29.53 -10.06 -11.57
N HIS A 485 -29.87 -10.31 -10.30
CA HIS A 485 -29.50 -11.55 -9.61
C HIS A 485 -29.71 -12.76 -10.51
N PRO A 486 -28.72 -13.60 -10.72
CA PRO A 486 -29.01 -14.97 -11.06
C PRO A 486 -29.72 -15.54 -9.83
N HIS A 487 -31.04 -15.53 -9.82
CA HIS A 487 -31.79 -16.38 -8.90
C HIS A 487 -31.39 -17.80 -9.26
N VAL A 488 -30.60 -18.41 -8.40
CA VAL A 488 -30.51 -19.86 -8.36
C VAL A 488 -31.79 -20.31 -7.69
N ASP A 489 -32.86 -20.36 -8.47
CA ASP A 489 -33.96 -21.24 -8.11
C ASP A 489 -33.37 -22.67 -8.06
N PRO A 490 -33.74 -23.50 -7.07
CA PRO A 490 -33.30 -24.87 -7.05
C PRO A 490 -33.68 -25.52 -8.39
N PRO A 491 -32.85 -26.45 -8.93
CA PRO A 491 -33.08 -27.00 -10.25
C PRO A 491 -34.46 -27.64 -10.32
N GLU A 492 -35.37 -26.99 -11.04
CA GLU A 492 -36.56 -27.63 -11.52
C GLU A 492 -36.16 -28.44 -12.75
N SER A 493 -36.21 -29.75 -12.58
CA SER A 493 -36.22 -30.83 -13.60
C SER A 493 -35.00 -30.98 -14.53
N GLU A 494 -34.66 -32.24 -14.71
CA GLU A 494 -33.54 -32.87 -15.41
C GLU A 494 -33.44 -32.69 -16.92
N ASP A 495 -33.90 -31.61 -17.53
CA ASP A 495 -33.98 -31.46 -19.01
C ASP A 495 -33.27 -30.24 -19.62
N ASP A 496 -32.39 -29.55 -18.91
CA ASP A 496 -31.63 -28.46 -19.52
C ASP A 496 -30.18 -28.84 -19.88
N GLU A 497 -29.93 -29.01 -21.19
CA GLU A 497 -28.60 -29.13 -21.77
C GLU A 497 -27.66 -27.97 -21.34
N PRO A 498 -26.35 -28.23 -21.13
CA PRO A 498 -25.41 -27.23 -20.64
C PRO A 498 -25.23 -26.10 -21.67
N LYS A 499 -25.76 -24.91 -21.37
CA LYS A 499 -25.52 -23.70 -22.15
C LYS A 499 -24.03 -23.36 -22.19
N GLN A 500 -23.51 -23.20 -23.38
CA GLN A 500 -22.13 -22.79 -23.64
C GLN A 500 -21.76 -21.51 -22.91
N LEU A 501 -20.57 -21.49 -22.33
CA LEU A 501 -19.95 -20.37 -21.65
C LEU A 501 -19.89 -19.12 -22.56
N SER A 502 -20.70 -18.14 -22.29
CA SER A 502 -20.53 -16.81 -22.86
C SER A 502 -19.59 -15.98 -21.97
N PHE A 503 -18.46 -15.58 -22.50
CA PHE A 503 -17.50 -14.68 -21.83
C PHE A 503 -17.99 -13.22 -21.92
N ALA A 504 -19.13 -12.92 -21.35
CA ALA A 504 -19.60 -11.53 -21.19
C ALA A 504 -19.42 -11.12 -19.72
N TYR A 505 -18.38 -10.33 -19.50
CA TYR A 505 -18.16 -9.56 -18.27
C TYR A 505 -18.56 -8.11 -18.45
#